data_5e3cb59c91e82b1ef43c7b86afd47cc2
#
_entry.id   5e3cb59c91e82b1ef43c7b86afd47cc2
#
_cell.length_a   1.000
_cell.length_b   1.000
_cell.length_c   1.000
_cell.angle_alpha   90.00
_cell.angle_beta   90.00
_cell.angle_gamma   90.00
#
_symmetry.space_group_name_H-M   'P 1'
#
loop_
_entity.id
_entity.type
_entity.pdbx_description
1 polymer ?
#
loop_
_entity_poly.entity_id
_entity_poly.type
_entity_poly.pdbx_seq_one_letter_code
_entity_poly.pdbx_strand_id
1 'polypeptide(L)'
;MRRIGWALGALSVFACHVSAFEGLEFEHKDWYLACDNTGTCRAAGYAPPGQGYSAAVMFTRPAGPATDVSGKLFLGWYEEEIPLTGYALFINGQDMGPVSFDDDNALTAMQVQALLAVVTRDAVIEIANAQHRFGLSGSGASAVFRKMDEYQGRSDTAFAVVAKGNRAESQVPQPQRPEPLRVQAPAGDAVLLESDSEPYQRTLERLKAGVPAEDLDMALEDASLFQAELGAGKRFISACWYLAYNEMCAHWVSDPASPTPLQSLPSDGSLYVDGIVSQQRKARGLGDCWEFQSWGFDGETMVPILNASSGPCRGIAGGIDPMPTFVRDVIMPSVQ
;
A
#
# COMPACT_ATOMS: atom_id res chain seq x y z
N MET A 1 -73.99 5.73 10.44
CA MET A 1 -72.88 5.71 9.44
C MET A 1 -71.55 5.86 10.20
N ARG A 2 -70.83 4.74 10.43
CA ARG A 2 -69.56 4.73 11.12
C ARG A 2 -68.44 4.78 10.07
N ARG A 3 -67.59 5.82 10.11
CA ARG A 3 -66.40 5.92 9.29
C ARG A 3 -65.23 5.23 9.96
N ILE A 4 -64.71 4.18 9.33
CA ILE A 4 -63.50 3.46 9.75
C ILE A 4 -62.30 4.22 9.14
N GLY A 5 -61.51 4.85 9.99
CA GLY A 5 -60.25 5.45 9.59
C GLY A 5 -59.14 4.38 9.56
N TRP A 6 -58.47 4.27 8.41
CA TRP A 6 -57.28 3.43 8.25
C TRP A 6 -56.06 4.30 8.60
N ALA A 7 -55.34 3.91 9.66
CA ALA A 7 -54.04 4.46 9.97
C ALA A 7 -52.99 3.73 9.17
N LEU A 8 -52.39 4.40 8.19
CA LEU A 8 -51.17 3.93 7.52
C LEU A 8 -49.97 4.16 8.48
N GLY A 9 -49.47 3.08 9.04
CA GLY A 9 -48.20 3.07 9.76
C GLY A 9 -47.03 3.20 8.76
N ALA A 10 -46.32 4.30 8.78
CA ALA A 10 -45.07 4.44 8.04
C ALA A 10 -43.99 3.59 8.72
N LEU A 11 -43.56 2.48 8.08
CA LEU A 11 -42.34 1.77 8.45
C LEU A 11 -41.15 2.64 8.06
N SER A 12 -40.50 3.28 9.03
CA SER A 12 -39.20 3.92 8.84
C SER A 12 -38.13 2.84 8.73
N VAL A 13 -37.69 2.58 7.49
CA VAL A 13 -36.50 1.76 7.25
C VAL A 13 -35.30 2.60 7.68
N PHE A 14 -34.75 2.30 8.85
CA PHE A 14 -33.43 2.82 9.22
C PHE A 14 -32.40 2.18 8.29
N ALA A 15 -31.96 2.91 7.28
CA ALA A 15 -30.77 2.57 6.51
C ALA A 15 -29.57 2.68 7.48
N CYS A 16 -29.04 1.53 7.88
CA CYS A 16 -27.73 1.48 8.54
C CYS A 16 -26.72 2.00 7.52
N HIS A 17 -26.25 3.23 7.72
CA HIS A 17 -25.11 3.74 6.97
C HIS A 17 -23.89 2.98 7.47
N VAL A 18 -23.49 1.95 6.75
CA VAL A 18 -22.17 1.34 6.91
C VAL A 18 -21.19 2.41 6.45
N SER A 19 -20.48 3.02 7.41
CA SER A 19 -19.39 3.94 7.08
C SER A 19 -18.34 3.16 6.29
N ALA A 20 -18.05 3.61 5.09
CA ALA A 20 -16.99 3.01 4.29
C ALA A 20 -15.64 3.25 4.95
N PHE A 21 -14.77 2.24 4.96
CA PHE A 21 -13.37 2.45 5.30
C PHE A 21 -12.73 3.29 4.19
N GLU A 22 -12.03 4.35 4.59
CA GLU A 22 -11.21 5.16 3.70
C GLU A 22 -9.74 4.90 4.03
N GLY A 23 -8.84 5.06 3.07
CA GLY A 23 -7.40 4.90 3.32
C GLY A 23 -6.92 5.83 4.44
N LEU A 24 -6.11 5.30 5.36
CA LEU A 24 -5.54 6.05 6.48
C LEU A 24 -4.04 5.82 6.57
N GLU A 25 -3.29 6.90 6.74
CA GLU A 25 -1.90 6.89 7.20
C GLU A 25 -1.79 7.69 8.49
N PHE A 26 -0.95 7.20 9.41
CA PHE A 26 -0.68 7.88 10.67
C PHE A 26 0.72 7.52 11.17
N GLU A 27 1.56 8.53 11.41
CA GLU A 27 2.90 8.35 11.97
C GLU A 27 2.97 8.99 13.37
N HIS A 28 3.62 8.30 14.29
CA HIS A 28 3.95 8.86 15.59
C HIS A 28 5.28 8.30 16.11
N LYS A 29 6.30 9.15 16.16
CA LYS A 29 7.68 8.83 16.59
C LYS A 29 8.28 7.69 15.74
N ASP A 30 8.52 6.51 16.35
CA ASP A 30 9.14 5.37 15.68
C ASP A 30 8.13 4.39 15.10
N TRP A 31 6.84 4.75 15.05
CA TRP A 31 5.76 3.90 14.58
C TRP A 31 4.95 4.55 13.48
N TYR A 32 4.55 3.73 12.52
CA TYR A 32 3.73 4.10 11.38
C TYR A 32 2.55 3.14 11.22
N LEU A 33 1.41 3.66 10.77
CA LEU A 33 0.19 2.91 10.52
C LEU A 33 -0.30 3.21 9.10
N ALA A 34 -0.63 2.19 8.35
CA ALA A 34 -1.47 2.31 7.18
C ALA A 34 -2.67 1.36 7.29
N CYS A 35 -3.85 1.86 6.96
CA CYS A 35 -5.06 1.06 6.89
C CYS A 35 -5.69 1.26 5.51
N ASP A 36 -6.11 0.16 4.89
CA ASP A 36 -6.69 0.19 3.56
C ASP A 36 -8.23 0.26 3.57
N ASN A 37 -8.79 0.47 2.40
CA ASN A 37 -10.24 0.58 2.18
C ASN A 37 -11.03 -0.71 2.44
N THR A 38 -10.38 -1.83 2.77
CA THR A 38 -11.04 -3.05 3.27
C THR A 38 -11.20 -3.03 4.80
N GLY A 39 -10.51 -2.10 5.46
CA GLY A 39 -10.40 -2.00 6.91
C GLY A 39 -9.24 -2.79 7.49
N THR A 40 -8.39 -3.40 6.67
CA THR A 40 -7.15 -4.05 7.11
C THR A 40 -6.11 -3.00 7.47
N CYS A 41 -5.51 -3.11 8.64
CA CYS A 41 -4.48 -2.21 9.13
C CYS A 41 -3.12 -2.90 9.27
N ARG A 42 -2.06 -2.13 8.99
CA ARG A 42 -0.67 -2.54 9.18
C ARG A 42 0.04 -1.50 10.03
N ALA A 43 0.55 -1.91 11.19
CA ALA A 43 1.30 -1.06 12.12
C ALA A 43 2.76 -1.49 12.11
N ALA A 44 3.67 -0.61 11.74
CA ALA A 44 5.10 -0.89 11.69
C ALA A 44 5.84 -0.09 12.77
N GLY A 45 6.66 -0.75 13.55
CA GLY A 45 7.56 -0.16 14.55
C GLY A 45 9.02 -0.40 14.17
N TYR A 46 9.85 0.60 14.35
CA TYR A 46 11.24 0.61 13.88
C TYR A 46 12.23 0.71 15.05
N ALA A 47 13.48 0.41 14.76
CA ALA A 47 14.59 0.72 15.65
C ALA A 47 14.67 2.22 15.97
N PRO A 48 15.18 2.62 17.14
CA PRO A 48 15.49 4.03 17.41
C PRO A 48 16.44 4.59 16.34
N PRO A 49 16.28 5.85 15.93
CA PRO A 49 17.16 6.45 14.93
C PRO A 49 18.61 6.55 15.40
N GLY A 50 19.57 6.47 14.46
CA GLY A 50 20.99 6.64 14.73
C GLY A 50 21.76 5.39 15.17
N GLN A 51 21.15 4.22 15.10
CA GLN A 51 21.84 2.93 15.26
C GLN A 51 22.40 2.46 13.91
N GLY A 52 23.58 1.82 13.90
CA GLY A 52 24.21 1.29 12.67
C GLY A 52 23.45 0.10 12.07
N TYR A 53 22.64 -0.58 12.88
CA TYR A 53 21.76 -1.67 12.50
C TYR A 53 20.30 -1.27 12.67
N SER A 54 19.46 -1.59 11.71
CA SER A 54 18.04 -1.26 11.71
C SER A 54 17.18 -2.51 11.82
N ALA A 55 16.08 -2.40 12.54
CA ALA A 55 15.06 -3.44 12.62
C ALA A 55 13.68 -2.82 12.51
N ALA A 56 12.74 -3.60 11.98
CA ALA A 56 11.32 -3.28 12.08
C ALA A 56 10.49 -4.52 12.40
N VAL A 57 9.37 -4.29 13.06
CA VAL A 57 8.28 -5.25 13.20
C VAL A 57 7.05 -4.67 12.54
N MET A 58 6.36 -5.44 11.70
CA MET A 58 5.09 -5.06 11.11
C MET A 58 3.99 -5.99 11.63
N PHE A 59 2.94 -5.41 12.21
CA PHE A 59 1.73 -6.11 12.64
C PHE A 59 0.62 -5.86 11.64
N THR A 60 0.00 -6.93 11.15
CA THR A 60 -1.16 -6.86 10.25
C THR A 60 -2.40 -7.38 10.95
N ARG A 61 -3.48 -6.59 10.89
CA ARG A 61 -4.77 -6.98 11.43
C ARG A 61 -5.87 -6.75 10.40
N PRO A 62 -6.55 -7.82 9.93
CA PRO A 62 -7.75 -7.69 9.09
C PRO A 62 -8.89 -6.99 9.83
N ALA A 63 -9.81 -6.36 9.10
CA ALA A 63 -11.07 -5.88 9.66
C ALA A 63 -11.98 -7.05 10.09
N GLY A 64 -13.03 -6.73 10.80
CA GLY A 64 -14.02 -7.72 11.27
C GLY A 64 -13.83 -8.13 12.73
N PRO A 65 -14.88 -8.67 13.36
CA PRO A 65 -14.84 -9.08 14.76
C PRO A 65 -13.87 -10.24 14.98
N ALA A 66 -13.22 -10.27 16.13
CA ALA A 66 -12.34 -11.33 16.62
C ALA A 66 -11.24 -11.79 15.64
N THR A 67 -10.71 -10.87 14.82
CA THR A 67 -9.59 -11.17 13.94
C THR A 67 -8.26 -11.13 14.69
N ASP A 68 -7.39 -12.09 14.39
CA ASP A 68 -6.05 -12.16 14.95
C ASP A 68 -5.11 -11.12 14.34
N VAL A 69 -4.04 -10.81 15.06
CA VAL A 69 -2.91 -10.02 14.57
C VAL A 69 -1.80 -10.97 14.14
N SER A 70 -1.30 -10.83 12.94
CA SER A 70 -0.05 -11.46 12.48
C SER A 70 1.11 -10.48 12.60
N GLY A 71 2.35 -10.98 12.55
CA GLY A 71 3.55 -10.15 12.65
C GLY A 71 4.68 -10.65 11.77
N LYS A 72 5.48 -9.73 11.25
CA LYS A 72 6.71 -9.98 10.49
C LYS A 72 7.86 -9.16 11.06
N LEU A 73 9.09 -9.68 10.94
CA LEU A 73 10.31 -8.97 11.33
C LEU A 73 11.18 -8.66 10.10
N PHE A 74 11.81 -7.51 10.12
CA PHE A 74 12.74 -7.06 9.09
C PHE A 74 14.02 -6.58 9.77
N LEU A 75 15.17 -6.95 9.19
CA LEU A 75 16.48 -6.45 9.62
C LEU A 75 17.15 -5.73 8.46
N GLY A 76 17.89 -4.66 8.77
CA GLY A 76 18.59 -3.86 7.78
C GLY A 76 19.98 -3.49 8.23
N TRP A 77 20.91 -3.45 7.27
CA TRP A 77 22.30 -2.99 7.42
C TRP A 77 22.80 -2.46 6.08
N TYR A 78 23.87 -1.68 6.09
CA TYR A 78 24.39 -1.05 4.87
C TYR A 78 25.88 -1.33 4.61
N GLU A 79 26.66 -1.71 5.62
CA GLU A 79 28.13 -1.78 5.52
C GLU A 79 28.65 -3.20 5.34
N GLU A 80 28.02 -4.19 5.93
CA GLU A 80 28.42 -5.61 5.87
C GLU A 80 27.24 -6.51 5.59
N GLU A 81 27.43 -7.54 4.80
CA GLU A 81 26.43 -8.59 4.62
C GLU A 81 26.35 -9.46 5.88
N ILE A 82 25.22 -9.39 6.59
CA ILE A 82 25.00 -10.10 7.84
C ILE A 82 24.19 -11.36 7.55
N PRO A 83 24.71 -12.58 7.94
CA PRO A 83 23.92 -13.79 7.80
C PRO A 83 22.63 -13.72 8.62
N LEU A 84 21.48 -13.96 8.00
CA LEU A 84 20.15 -13.92 8.63
C LEU A 84 19.81 -15.24 9.36
N THR A 85 20.78 -15.83 10.08
CA THR A 85 20.61 -17.11 10.75
C THR A 85 20.93 -17.04 12.24
N GLY A 86 20.26 -17.87 13.02
CA GLY A 86 20.54 -18.03 14.45
C GLY A 86 20.05 -16.90 15.34
N TYR A 87 19.14 -16.04 14.84
CA TYR A 87 18.51 -14.99 15.63
C TYR A 87 17.36 -15.52 16.49
N ALA A 88 17.19 -14.92 17.65
CA ALA A 88 16.03 -15.09 18.51
C ALA A 88 15.46 -13.73 18.93
N LEU A 89 14.18 -13.72 19.28
CA LEU A 89 13.50 -12.57 19.87
C LEU A 89 13.72 -12.59 21.39
N PHE A 90 14.12 -11.42 21.93
CA PHE A 90 14.25 -11.21 23.38
C PHE A 90 13.33 -10.08 23.84
N ILE A 91 12.69 -10.28 24.97
CA ILE A 91 11.90 -9.25 25.63
C ILE A 91 12.37 -9.14 27.08
N ASN A 92 12.91 -7.98 27.47
CA ASN A 92 13.52 -7.73 28.78
C ASN A 92 14.58 -8.80 29.16
N GLY A 93 15.34 -9.26 28.17
CA GLY A 93 16.36 -10.29 28.32
C GLY A 93 15.83 -11.74 28.36
N GLN A 94 14.51 -11.94 28.33
CA GLN A 94 13.92 -13.27 28.23
C GLN A 94 13.89 -13.73 26.76
N ASP A 95 14.37 -14.92 26.50
CA ASP A 95 14.32 -15.56 25.18
C ASP A 95 12.88 -16.00 24.84
N MET A 96 12.36 -15.47 23.73
CA MET A 96 11.03 -15.78 23.20
C MET A 96 11.07 -16.76 22.02
N GLY A 97 12.21 -17.38 21.80
CA GLY A 97 12.44 -18.37 20.77
C GLY A 97 13.02 -17.80 19.47
N PRO A 98 13.41 -18.71 18.57
CA PRO A 98 14.05 -18.36 17.30
C PRO A 98 13.11 -17.57 16.39
N VAL A 99 13.71 -16.71 15.56
CA VAL A 99 13.04 -16.03 14.46
C VAL A 99 13.65 -16.47 13.14
N SER A 100 12.82 -16.64 12.11
CA SER A 100 13.25 -16.98 10.75
C SER A 100 13.11 -15.75 9.86
N PHE A 101 14.04 -15.63 8.91
CA PHE A 101 14.04 -14.65 7.82
C PHE A 101 13.99 -15.36 6.46
N ASP A 102 13.52 -16.62 6.44
CA ASP A 102 13.21 -17.34 5.22
C ASP A 102 11.90 -16.78 4.59
N ASP A 103 11.31 -17.45 3.69
CA ASP A 103 10.22 -17.09 2.77
C ASP A 103 9.24 -15.98 3.17
N ASP A 104 8.95 -15.73 4.45
CA ASP A 104 7.90 -14.79 4.85
C ASP A 104 8.23 -13.91 6.07
N ASN A 105 9.38 -14.04 6.69
CA ASN A 105 9.80 -13.28 7.89
C ASN A 105 8.79 -13.33 9.05
N ALA A 106 7.96 -14.36 9.11
CA ALA A 106 6.80 -14.43 9.98
C ALA A 106 7.16 -14.74 11.43
N LEU A 107 6.51 -14.02 12.34
CA LEU A 107 6.52 -14.34 13.77
C LEU A 107 5.48 -15.42 14.10
N THR A 108 5.78 -16.24 15.08
CA THR A 108 4.80 -17.16 15.65
C THR A 108 3.69 -16.37 16.39
N ALA A 109 2.50 -16.96 16.50
CA ALA A 109 1.39 -16.33 17.25
C ALA A 109 1.78 -16.00 18.71
N MET A 110 2.61 -16.82 19.34
CA MET A 110 3.12 -16.60 20.70
C MET A 110 4.04 -15.38 20.77
N GLN A 111 4.95 -15.23 19.80
CA GLN A 111 5.83 -14.06 19.71
C GLN A 111 5.04 -12.78 19.44
N VAL A 112 4.04 -12.83 18.55
CA VAL A 112 3.14 -11.69 18.29
C VAL A 112 2.41 -11.27 19.57
N GLN A 113 1.82 -12.21 20.31
CA GLN A 113 1.13 -11.91 21.56
C GLN A 113 2.07 -11.34 22.62
N ALA A 114 3.29 -11.89 22.75
CA ALA A 114 4.29 -11.40 23.67
C ALA A 114 4.72 -9.96 23.35
N LEU A 115 4.96 -9.65 22.07
CA LEU A 115 5.29 -8.30 21.62
C LEU A 115 4.14 -7.31 21.87
N LEU A 116 2.91 -7.65 21.48
CA LEU A 116 1.73 -6.79 21.70
C LEU A 116 1.46 -6.52 23.18
N ALA A 117 1.83 -7.45 24.06
CA ALA A 117 1.69 -7.26 25.51
C ALA A 117 2.66 -6.21 26.08
N VAL A 118 3.79 -5.95 25.42
CA VAL A 118 4.85 -5.10 25.96
C VAL A 118 5.17 -3.88 25.09
N VAL A 119 4.90 -3.90 23.80
CA VAL A 119 5.32 -2.85 22.85
C VAL A 119 4.75 -1.46 23.18
N THR A 120 3.65 -1.40 23.91
CA THR A 120 3.03 -0.15 24.39
C THR A 120 3.50 0.27 25.79
N ARG A 121 4.51 -0.40 26.35
CA ARG A 121 5.08 -0.19 27.67
C ARG A 121 6.59 0.02 27.58
N ASP A 122 7.22 0.39 28.68
CA ASP A 122 8.66 0.40 28.78
C ASP A 122 9.21 -1.02 28.80
N ALA A 123 9.65 -1.50 27.66
CA ALA A 123 10.26 -2.82 27.50
C ALA A 123 11.46 -2.73 26.57
N VAL A 124 12.47 -3.53 26.85
CA VAL A 124 13.62 -3.73 25.96
C VAL A 124 13.27 -4.89 25.05
N ILE A 125 13.14 -4.59 23.75
CA ILE A 125 12.80 -5.58 22.71
C ILE A 125 13.99 -5.69 21.77
N GLU A 126 14.54 -6.88 21.58
CA GLU A 126 15.74 -7.11 20.81
C GLU A 126 15.60 -8.36 19.94
N ILE A 127 16.17 -8.28 18.74
CA ILE A 127 16.41 -9.44 17.88
C ILE A 127 17.92 -9.66 17.89
N ALA A 128 18.40 -10.78 18.38
CA ALA A 128 19.82 -10.99 18.58
C ALA A 128 20.27 -12.41 18.27
N ASN A 129 21.55 -12.53 17.89
CA ASN A 129 22.32 -13.77 17.89
C ASN A 129 23.62 -13.58 18.69
N ALA A 130 24.59 -14.48 18.55
CA ALA A 130 25.86 -14.39 19.28
C ALA A 130 26.73 -13.17 18.90
N GLN A 131 26.51 -12.57 17.73
CA GLN A 131 27.36 -11.54 17.11
C GLN A 131 26.66 -10.20 16.96
N HIS A 132 25.37 -10.18 16.70
CA HIS A 132 24.61 -8.98 16.33
C HIS A 132 23.36 -8.83 17.20
N ARG A 133 22.99 -7.57 17.43
CA ARG A 133 21.82 -7.19 18.24
C ARG A 133 21.12 -5.99 17.62
N PHE A 134 19.82 -6.14 17.39
CA PHE A 134 18.93 -5.14 16.80
C PHE A 134 17.85 -4.80 17.83
N GLY A 135 17.72 -3.52 18.16
CA GLY A 135 16.69 -3.05 19.07
C GLY A 135 15.44 -2.62 18.33
N LEU A 136 14.26 -2.82 18.94
CA LEU A 136 13.00 -2.25 18.49
C LEU A 136 12.52 -1.19 19.49
N SER A 137 11.99 -0.07 18.97
CA SER A 137 11.46 1.01 19.79
C SER A 137 9.99 0.80 20.13
N GLY A 138 9.61 0.97 21.41
CA GLY A 138 8.22 1.09 21.84
C GLY A 138 7.66 2.52 21.71
N SER A 139 8.51 3.50 21.38
CA SER A 139 8.15 4.92 21.38
C SER A 139 7.16 5.25 20.25
N GLY A 140 5.93 5.57 20.57
CA GLY A 140 4.85 5.84 19.62
C GLY A 140 3.84 4.72 19.44
N ALA A 141 4.18 3.49 19.84
CA ALA A 141 3.33 2.31 19.67
C ALA A 141 1.91 2.51 20.24
N SER A 142 1.78 3.03 21.46
CA SER A 142 0.46 3.25 22.08
C SER A 142 -0.45 4.17 21.26
N ALA A 143 0.11 5.22 20.63
CA ALA A 143 -0.67 6.13 19.78
C ALA A 143 -1.13 5.43 18.50
N VAL A 144 -0.20 4.70 17.86
CA VAL A 144 -0.47 3.99 16.60
C VAL A 144 -1.48 2.87 16.79
N PHE A 145 -1.33 2.03 17.81
CA PHE A 145 -2.30 0.96 18.08
C PHE A 145 -3.67 1.48 18.56
N ARG A 146 -3.69 2.60 19.29
CA ARG A 146 -4.96 3.27 19.61
C ARG A 146 -5.66 3.76 18.36
N LYS A 147 -4.91 4.36 17.42
CA LYS A 147 -5.46 4.81 16.13
C LYS A 147 -5.96 3.64 15.28
N MET A 148 -5.26 2.50 15.30
CA MET A 148 -5.69 1.26 14.66
C MET A 148 -7.00 0.72 15.28
N ASP A 149 -7.09 0.63 16.62
CA ASP A 149 -8.30 0.20 17.32
C ASP A 149 -9.50 1.12 17.00
N GLU A 150 -9.26 2.44 16.95
CA GLU A 150 -10.26 3.45 16.61
C GLU A 150 -10.75 3.30 15.16
N TYR A 151 -9.83 3.21 14.20
CA TYR A 151 -10.14 3.06 12.79
C TYR A 151 -10.95 1.79 12.48
N GLN A 152 -10.57 0.66 13.09
CA GLN A 152 -11.29 -0.61 12.95
C GLN A 152 -12.58 -0.69 13.81
N GLY A 153 -12.93 0.37 14.54
CA GLY A 153 -14.08 0.38 15.42
C GLY A 153 -13.97 -0.61 16.57
N ARG A 154 -12.74 -0.88 17.09
CA ARG A 154 -12.48 -1.85 18.16
C ARG A 154 -12.28 -1.23 19.52
N SER A 155 -12.20 0.09 19.63
CA SER A 155 -12.09 0.75 20.94
C SER A 155 -13.16 0.23 21.91
N ASP A 156 -12.78 0.01 23.15
CA ASP A 156 -13.59 -0.55 24.24
C ASP A 156 -14.02 -2.02 24.05
N THR A 157 -13.49 -2.76 23.10
CA THR A 157 -13.68 -4.21 23.00
C THR A 157 -12.58 -4.98 23.75
N ALA A 158 -12.82 -6.27 24.02
CA ALA A 158 -11.81 -7.14 24.65
C ALA A 158 -10.60 -7.39 23.75
N PHE A 159 -10.78 -7.36 22.43
CA PHE A 159 -9.75 -7.60 21.43
C PHE A 159 -9.04 -6.32 20.96
N ALA A 160 -9.38 -5.14 21.46
CA ALA A 160 -8.56 -3.93 21.24
C ALA A 160 -7.12 -4.19 21.72
N VAL A 161 -6.13 -3.63 21.01
CA VAL A 161 -4.72 -3.75 21.40
C VAL A 161 -4.45 -2.88 22.63
N VAL A 162 -4.89 -1.63 22.61
CA VAL A 162 -4.62 -0.62 23.64
C VAL A 162 -5.90 -0.23 24.37
N ALA A 163 -6.93 0.13 23.65
CA ALA A 163 -8.16 0.68 24.20
C ALA A 163 -9.15 -0.44 24.60
N LYS A 164 -8.71 -1.37 25.45
CA LYS A 164 -9.50 -2.54 25.88
C LYS A 164 -10.70 -2.15 26.75
N GLY A 165 -11.82 -2.86 26.57
CA GLY A 165 -13.04 -2.69 27.33
C GLY A 165 -14.00 -3.87 27.19
N ASN A 166 -15.29 -3.63 27.41
CA ASN A 166 -16.32 -4.67 27.46
C ASN A 166 -17.36 -4.57 26.32
N ARG A 167 -17.14 -3.72 25.35
CA ARG A 167 -18.02 -3.61 24.18
C ARG A 167 -17.99 -4.92 23.39
N ALA A 168 -19.15 -5.38 22.95
CA ALA A 168 -19.27 -6.66 22.25
C ALA A 168 -18.54 -6.62 20.88
N GLU A 169 -17.75 -7.63 20.60
CA GLU A 169 -17.03 -7.81 19.31
C GLU A 169 -18.00 -7.86 18.11
N SER A 170 -19.23 -8.31 18.29
CA SER A 170 -20.24 -8.31 17.23
C SER A 170 -20.61 -6.91 16.72
N GLN A 171 -20.20 -5.85 17.42
CA GLN A 171 -20.40 -4.46 16.99
C GLN A 171 -19.22 -3.91 16.17
N VAL A 172 -18.14 -4.67 16.04
CA VAL A 172 -17.01 -4.30 15.18
C VAL A 172 -17.43 -4.38 13.72
N PRO A 173 -17.13 -3.35 12.89
CA PRO A 173 -17.47 -3.34 11.49
C PRO A 173 -16.88 -4.53 10.74
N GLN A 174 -17.65 -5.08 9.82
CA GLN A 174 -17.19 -6.14 8.93
C GLN A 174 -16.19 -5.58 7.89
N PRO A 175 -15.26 -6.41 7.37
CA PRO A 175 -14.38 -6.01 6.29
C PRO A 175 -15.20 -5.62 5.07
N GLN A 176 -14.72 -4.60 4.36
CA GLN A 176 -15.30 -4.20 3.08
C GLN A 176 -14.56 -4.89 1.94
N ARG A 177 -15.29 -5.14 0.86
CA ARG A 177 -14.69 -5.63 -0.39
C ARG A 177 -15.01 -4.60 -1.46
N PRO A 178 -13.99 -3.89 -1.99
CA PRO A 178 -14.18 -3.01 -3.12
C PRO A 178 -14.65 -3.83 -4.33
N GLU A 179 -15.42 -3.19 -5.21
CA GLU A 179 -15.84 -3.81 -6.44
C GLU A 179 -14.62 -4.17 -7.29
N PRO A 180 -14.50 -5.44 -7.78
CA PRO A 180 -13.35 -5.86 -8.54
C PRO A 180 -13.28 -5.16 -9.89
N LEU A 181 -12.06 -4.79 -10.29
CA LEU A 181 -11.79 -4.27 -11.63
C LEU A 181 -11.70 -5.43 -12.62
N ARG A 182 -12.51 -5.39 -13.69
CA ARG A 182 -12.32 -6.23 -14.87
C ARG A 182 -11.49 -5.46 -15.89
N VAL A 183 -10.24 -5.86 -16.06
CA VAL A 183 -9.36 -5.24 -17.06
C VAL A 183 -9.88 -5.56 -18.46
N GLN A 184 -9.96 -4.54 -19.32
CA GLN A 184 -10.54 -4.65 -20.67
C GLN A 184 -9.54 -4.34 -21.79
N ALA A 185 -8.25 -4.24 -21.47
CA ALA A 185 -7.21 -4.08 -22.47
C ALA A 185 -6.85 -5.41 -23.15
N PRO A 186 -6.40 -5.39 -24.41
CA PRO A 186 -5.72 -6.53 -25.01
C PRO A 186 -4.46 -6.91 -24.21
N ALA A 187 -4.12 -8.19 -24.23
CA ALA A 187 -2.84 -8.64 -23.70
C ALA A 187 -1.66 -8.03 -24.49
N GLY A 188 -0.60 -7.69 -23.81
CA GLY A 188 0.64 -7.20 -24.40
C GLY A 188 1.27 -6.05 -23.62
N ASP A 189 2.54 -5.82 -23.93
CA ASP A 189 3.36 -4.77 -23.36
C ASP A 189 3.25 -3.47 -24.16
N ALA A 190 3.65 -2.36 -23.55
CA ALA A 190 3.85 -1.14 -24.29
C ALA A 190 5.09 -1.25 -25.20
N VAL A 191 4.97 -0.79 -26.43
CA VAL A 191 6.02 -0.84 -27.44
C VAL A 191 6.73 0.51 -27.52
N LEU A 192 8.07 0.48 -27.48
CA LEU A 192 8.90 1.66 -27.71
C LEU A 192 8.68 2.18 -29.14
N LEU A 193 8.44 3.48 -29.26
CA LEU A 193 8.39 4.18 -30.55
C LEU A 193 9.78 4.69 -30.90
N GLU A 194 10.29 4.28 -32.07
CA GLU A 194 11.57 4.78 -32.60
C GLU A 194 11.48 6.28 -32.88
N SER A 195 12.44 7.08 -32.39
CA SER A 195 12.39 8.54 -32.39
C SER A 195 12.30 9.20 -33.80
N ASP A 196 12.75 8.51 -34.82
CA ASP A 196 12.67 8.93 -36.22
C ASP A 196 11.41 8.41 -36.94
N SER A 197 10.59 7.62 -36.28
CA SER A 197 9.39 7.02 -36.82
C SER A 197 8.21 8.01 -36.91
N GLU A 198 7.37 7.81 -37.93
CA GLU A 198 6.14 8.58 -38.10
C GLU A 198 5.16 8.43 -36.87
N PRO A 199 5.00 7.22 -36.27
CA PRO A 199 4.22 7.07 -35.05
C PRO A 199 4.74 7.92 -33.87
N TYR A 200 6.05 7.99 -33.68
CA TYR A 200 6.67 8.83 -32.66
C TYR A 200 6.34 10.31 -32.88
N GLN A 201 6.60 10.83 -34.09
CA GLN A 201 6.36 12.24 -34.39
C GLN A 201 4.89 12.64 -34.22
N ARG A 202 3.96 11.80 -34.67
CA ARG A 202 2.53 12.04 -34.51
C ARG A 202 2.11 12.01 -33.02
N THR A 203 2.66 11.09 -32.24
CA THR A 203 2.37 11.00 -30.79
C THR A 203 2.89 12.24 -30.08
N LEU A 204 4.12 12.66 -30.38
CA LEU A 204 4.75 13.85 -29.80
C LEU A 204 3.97 15.13 -30.13
N GLU A 205 3.55 15.30 -31.40
CA GLU A 205 2.72 16.44 -31.81
C GLU A 205 1.38 16.49 -31.06
N ARG A 206 0.74 15.34 -30.88
CA ARG A 206 -0.52 15.25 -30.11
C ARG A 206 -0.33 15.57 -28.63
N LEU A 207 0.73 15.09 -28.01
CA LEU A 207 1.05 15.43 -26.63
C LEU A 207 1.28 16.94 -26.48
N LYS A 208 2.08 17.53 -27.38
CA LYS A 208 2.35 18.98 -27.39
C LYS A 208 1.08 19.84 -27.60
N ALA A 209 0.12 19.34 -28.34
CA ALA A 209 -1.12 20.03 -28.62
C ALA A 209 -2.18 19.89 -27.50
N GLY A 210 -2.16 18.78 -26.76
CA GLY A 210 -3.23 18.38 -25.86
C GLY A 210 -2.88 18.36 -24.37
N VAL A 211 -1.59 18.42 -24.01
CA VAL A 211 -1.11 18.39 -22.63
C VAL A 211 -0.55 19.76 -22.28
N PRO A 212 -0.87 20.33 -21.09
CA PRO A 212 -0.29 21.59 -20.65
C PRO A 212 1.25 21.57 -20.69
N ALA A 213 1.87 22.69 -21.10
CA ALA A 213 3.33 22.76 -21.26
C ALA A 213 4.08 22.47 -19.95
N GLU A 214 3.52 22.89 -18.81
CA GLU A 214 4.06 22.60 -17.48
C GLU A 214 4.13 21.12 -17.14
N ASP A 215 3.25 20.30 -17.71
CA ASP A 215 3.24 18.84 -17.54
C ASP A 215 4.16 18.13 -18.56
N LEU A 216 4.58 18.84 -19.61
CA LEU A 216 5.41 18.31 -20.70
C LEU A 216 6.89 18.68 -20.58
N ASP A 217 7.22 19.84 -20.01
CA ASP A 217 8.56 20.44 -20.09
C ASP A 217 9.69 19.54 -19.53
N MET A 218 9.40 18.73 -18.51
CA MET A 218 10.38 17.76 -18.01
C MET A 218 10.34 16.41 -18.72
N ALA A 219 9.21 16.08 -19.34
CA ALA A 219 8.94 14.75 -19.88
C ALA A 219 9.44 14.54 -21.33
N LEU A 220 9.73 15.58 -22.09
CA LEU A 220 9.88 15.44 -23.56
C LEU A 220 11.25 15.73 -24.13
N GLU A 221 12.18 16.38 -23.41
CA GLU A 221 13.49 16.74 -24.01
C GLU A 221 14.38 15.51 -24.29
N ASP A 222 14.29 14.45 -23.46
CA ASP A 222 15.06 13.21 -23.61
C ASP A 222 14.21 11.95 -23.34
N ALA A 223 12.88 12.02 -23.50
CA ALA A 223 12.01 10.93 -23.16
C ALA A 223 11.92 9.83 -24.22
N SER A 224 11.93 8.59 -23.78
CA SER A 224 11.49 7.46 -24.58
C SER A 224 9.96 7.40 -24.60
N LEU A 225 9.34 7.36 -25.78
CA LEU A 225 7.88 7.21 -25.91
C LEU A 225 7.51 5.75 -26.10
N PHE A 226 6.55 5.29 -25.31
CA PHE A 226 5.96 3.96 -25.40
C PHE A 226 4.47 4.07 -25.71
N GLN A 227 3.93 3.07 -26.41
CA GLN A 227 2.51 3.01 -26.75
C GLN A 227 2.00 1.58 -26.60
N ALA A 228 0.76 1.44 -26.09
CA ALA A 228 0.01 0.19 -26.13
C ALA A 228 -1.43 0.44 -26.58
N GLU A 229 -2.03 -0.56 -27.22
CA GLU A 229 -3.46 -0.55 -27.54
C GLU A 229 -4.28 -0.92 -26.31
N LEU A 230 -5.34 -0.13 -26.02
CA LEU A 230 -6.24 -0.37 -24.89
C LEU A 230 -7.59 -0.96 -25.30
N GLY A 231 -7.81 -1.16 -26.59
CA GLY A 231 -9.11 -1.56 -27.14
C GLY A 231 -10.03 -0.36 -27.40
N ALA A 232 -11.11 -0.61 -28.15
CA ALA A 232 -12.06 0.43 -28.61
C ALA A 232 -11.39 1.64 -29.30
N GLY A 233 -10.21 1.44 -29.92
CA GLY A 233 -9.42 2.50 -30.55
C GLY A 233 -8.61 3.37 -29.58
N LYS A 234 -8.73 3.19 -28.29
CA LYS A 234 -7.96 3.93 -27.28
C LYS A 234 -6.53 3.41 -27.18
N ARG A 235 -5.63 4.29 -26.75
CA ARG A 235 -4.21 4.01 -26.60
C ARG A 235 -3.70 4.49 -25.25
N PHE A 236 -2.87 3.69 -24.66
CA PHE A 236 -1.98 4.10 -23.59
C PHE A 236 -0.70 4.69 -24.21
N ILE A 237 -0.28 5.83 -23.69
CA ILE A 237 0.96 6.50 -24.09
C ILE A 237 1.76 6.76 -22.82
N SER A 238 3.05 6.48 -22.88
CA SER A 238 3.99 6.75 -21.79
C SER A 238 5.20 7.48 -22.34
N ALA A 239 5.59 8.57 -21.69
CA ALA A 239 6.87 9.25 -21.92
C ALA A 239 7.74 9.04 -20.69
N CYS A 240 8.87 8.35 -20.85
CA CYS A 240 9.75 7.95 -19.74
C CYS A 240 11.15 8.57 -19.86
N TRP A 241 11.72 8.99 -18.74
CA TRP A 241 13.07 9.54 -18.62
C TRP A 241 13.75 9.06 -17.35
N TYR A 242 15.07 9.11 -17.30
CA TYR A 242 15.83 8.64 -16.15
C TYR A 242 16.22 9.78 -15.20
N LEU A 243 16.05 9.55 -13.90
CA LEU A 243 16.64 10.34 -12.83
C LEU A 243 17.83 9.59 -12.24
N ALA A 244 18.43 10.16 -11.18
CA ALA A 244 19.64 9.60 -10.57
C ALA A 244 19.48 8.13 -10.09
N TYR A 245 18.31 7.70 -9.67
CA TYR A 245 18.03 6.35 -9.13
C TYR A 245 16.61 5.84 -9.38
N ASN A 246 15.79 6.58 -10.10
CA ASN A 246 14.46 6.17 -10.55
C ASN A 246 14.31 6.42 -12.06
N GLU A 247 13.51 5.61 -12.72
CA GLU A 247 12.89 5.98 -13.98
C GLU A 247 11.57 6.70 -13.67
N MET A 248 11.31 7.79 -14.37
CA MET A 248 10.08 8.57 -14.27
C MET A 248 9.32 8.48 -15.56
N CYS A 249 8.01 8.34 -15.49
CA CYS A 249 7.15 8.33 -16.66
C CYS A 249 5.91 9.19 -16.44
N ALA A 250 5.50 9.91 -17.46
CA ALA A 250 4.17 10.51 -17.55
C ALA A 250 3.30 9.64 -18.45
N HIS A 251 2.04 9.44 -18.05
CA HIS A 251 1.16 8.51 -18.72
C HIS A 251 -0.16 9.16 -19.13
N TRP A 252 -0.66 8.80 -20.30
CA TRP A 252 -1.93 9.29 -20.81
C TRP A 252 -2.75 8.18 -21.46
N VAL A 253 -4.07 8.25 -21.31
CA VAL A 253 -5.02 7.53 -22.15
C VAL A 253 -5.43 8.48 -23.28
N SER A 254 -5.23 8.06 -24.52
CA SER A 254 -5.53 8.83 -25.73
C SER A 254 -6.59 8.13 -26.58
N ASP A 255 -7.55 8.91 -27.08
CA ASP A 255 -8.48 8.47 -28.12
C ASP A 255 -8.06 9.10 -29.45
N PRO A 256 -7.80 8.33 -30.53
CA PRO A 256 -7.49 8.89 -31.83
C PRO A 256 -8.54 9.85 -32.40
N ALA A 257 -9.79 9.72 -31.95
CA ALA A 257 -10.88 10.61 -32.35
C ALA A 257 -10.91 11.94 -31.58
N SER A 258 -10.16 12.05 -30.46
CA SER A 258 -10.06 13.28 -29.66
C SER A 258 -8.75 14.02 -29.92
N PRO A 259 -8.74 15.35 -30.03
CA PRO A 259 -7.52 16.14 -30.19
C PRO A 259 -6.68 16.19 -28.89
N THR A 260 -7.29 15.93 -27.72
CA THR A 260 -6.62 15.96 -26.42
C THR A 260 -6.65 14.58 -25.77
N PRO A 261 -5.67 14.24 -24.89
CA PRO A 261 -5.75 13.05 -24.08
C PRO A 261 -7.02 13.00 -23.25
N LEU A 262 -7.59 11.80 -23.08
CA LEU A 262 -8.80 11.60 -22.27
C LEU A 262 -8.49 11.63 -20.77
N GLN A 263 -7.29 11.19 -20.40
CA GLN A 263 -6.85 11.09 -19.02
C GLN A 263 -5.33 11.23 -18.95
N SER A 264 -4.84 12.02 -17.99
CA SER A 264 -3.48 11.99 -17.48
C SER A 264 -3.45 11.19 -16.18
N LEU A 265 -2.46 10.32 -16.00
CA LEU A 265 -2.32 9.54 -14.77
C LEU A 265 -1.37 10.27 -13.82
N PRO A 266 -1.73 10.42 -12.54
CA PRO A 266 -0.87 11.03 -11.54
C PRO A 266 0.21 10.01 -11.07
N SER A 267 0.97 9.47 -12.00
CA SER A 267 1.97 8.43 -11.75
C SER A 267 3.30 8.83 -12.36
N ASP A 268 4.35 8.67 -11.57
CA ASP A 268 5.71 8.94 -11.98
C ASP A 268 6.43 7.72 -12.57
N GLY A 269 5.75 6.71 -12.99
CA GLY A 269 6.42 5.59 -13.58
C GLY A 269 5.57 4.36 -13.56
N SER A 270 5.77 3.30 -14.25
CA SER A 270 6.92 2.91 -14.99
C SER A 270 6.69 1.67 -15.86
N LEU A 271 5.86 0.67 -15.48
CA LEU A 271 5.67 -0.54 -16.27
C LEU A 271 4.22 -0.71 -16.68
N TYR A 272 3.97 -0.86 -17.98
CA TYR A 272 2.67 -1.25 -18.51
C TYR A 272 2.72 -2.69 -19.01
N VAL A 273 1.82 -3.52 -18.49
CA VAL A 273 1.62 -4.90 -18.94
C VAL A 273 0.11 -5.21 -18.92
N ASP A 274 -0.43 -5.75 -19.99
CA ASP A 274 -1.80 -6.30 -20.07
C ASP A 274 -2.90 -5.36 -19.55
N GLY A 275 -2.77 -4.06 -19.81
CA GLY A 275 -3.75 -3.06 -19.37
C GLY A 275 -3.56 -2.58 -17.94
N ILE A 276 -2.48 -2.96 -17.29
CA ILE A 276 -2.10 -2.51 -15.94
C ILE A 276 -0.84 -1.66 -16.03
N VAL A 277 -0.88 -0.51 -15.36
CA VAL A 277 0.29 0.34 -15.09
C VAL A 277 0.70 0.13 -13.63
N SER A 278 1.97 -0.15 -13.39
CA SER A 278 2.52 -0.32 -12.05
C SER A 278 3.72 0.59 -11.83
N GLN A 279 3.75 1.22 -10.68
CA GLN A 279 4.84 2.06 -10.21
C GLN A 279 5.49 1.46 -8.97
N GLN A 280 6.81 1.49 -8.93
CA GLN A 280 7.61 1.26 -7.74
C GLN A 280 8.69 2.34 -7.67
N ARG A 281 8.55 3.29 -6.77
CA ARG A 281 9.45 4.42 -6.64
C ARG A 281 10.21 4.38 -5.32
N LYS A 282 11.53 4.49 -5.38
CA LYS A 282 12.36 4.76 -4.19
C LYS A 282 12.18 6.20 -3.75
N ALA A 283 11.86 6.43 -2.49
CA ALA A 283 11.80 7.79 -1.97
C ALA A 283 13.20 8.40 -1.80
N ARG A 284 14.24 7.56 -1.68
CA ARG A 284 15.66 7.98 -1.70
C ARG A 284 16.58 6.88 -2.23
N GLY A 285 17.81 7.26 -2.62
CA GLY A 285 18.78 6.36 -3.27
C GLY A 285 19.15 5.11 -2.49
N LEU A 286 19.07 5.12 -1.14
CA LEU A 286 19.29 3.95 -0.29
C LEU A 286 18.27 2.81 -0.51
N GLY A 287 17.07 3.12 -1.05
CA GLY A 287 16.03 2.13 -1.31
C GLY A 287 15.47 1.47 -0.04
N ASP A 288 15.44 2.20 1.08
CA ASP A 288 14.91 1.73 2.36
C ASP A 288 13.46 2.18 2.62
N CYS A 289 12.86 2.85 1.64
CA CYS A 289 11.48 3.27 1.65
C CYS A 289 10.99 3.44 0.21
N TRP A 290 9.79 2.94 -0.07
CA TRP A 290 9.21 2.83 -1.40
C TRP A 290 7.77 3.28 -1.41
N GLU A 291 7.34 3.77 -2.57
CA GLU A 291 5.95 4.01 -2.92
C GLU A 291 5.53 3.04 -4.02
N PHE A 292 4.33 2.52 -3.91
CA PHE A 292 3.75 1.55 -4.84
C PHE A 292 2.39 2.05 -5.27
N GLN A 293 2.19 2.17 -6.57
CA GLN A 293 0.90 2.53 -7.15
C GLN A 293 0.62 1.65 -8.35
N SER A 294 -0.65 1.35 -8.60
CA SER A 294 -1.04 0.70 -9.84
C SER A 294 -2.45 1.08 -10.26
N TRP A 295 -2.66 1.03 -11.57
CA TRP A 295 -3.92 1.33 -12.25
C TRP A 295 -4.21 0.27 -13.29
N GLY A 296 -5.47 0.00 -13.54
CA GLY A 296 -5.92 -0.90 -14.59
C GLY A 296 -6.98 -0.27 -15.47
N PHE A 297 -7.02 -0.67 -16.74
CA PHE A 297 -7.95 -0.14 -17.72
C PHE A 297 -9.32 -0.82 -17.60
N ASP A 298 -10.39 -0.04 -17.35
CA ASP A 298 -11.76 -0.54 -17.18
C ASP A 298 -12.59 -0.57 -18.49
N GLY A 299 -11.96 -0.16 -19.61
CA GLY A 299 -12.60 0.01 -20.92
C GLY A 299 -12.82 1.47 -21.30
N GLU A 300 -12.77 2.39 -20.34
CA GLU A 300 -12.90 3.82 -20.55
C GLU A 300 -11.67 4.60 -20.08
N THR A 301 -11.22 4.33 -18.87
CA THR A 301 -10.11 5.03 -18.21
C THR A 301 -9.24 4.05 -17.41
N MET A 302 -8.08 4.54 -16.96
CA MET A 302 -7.27 3.82 -15.98
C MET A 302 -7.80 4.15 -14.57
N VAL A 303 -8.15 3.13 -13.82
CA VAL A 303 -8.68 3.28 -12.45
C VAL A 303 -7.72 2.68 -11.43
N PRO A 304 -7.63 3.24 -10.20
CA PRO A 304 -6.69 2.77 -9.19
C PRO A 304 -6.95 1.30 -8.79
N ILE A 305 -5.85 0.54 -8.62
CA ILE A 305 -5.82 -0.83 -8.09
C ILE A 305 -5.13 -0.87 -6.73
N LEU A 306 -4.00 -0.18 -6.61
CA LEU A 306 -3.17 -0.17 -5.41
C LEU A 306 -2.67 1.25 -5.13
N ASN A 307 -2.65 1.61 -3.86
CA ASN A 307 -1.83 2.69 -3.33
C ASN A 307 -1.22 2.21 -2.01
N ALA A 308 0.10 2.18 -1.92
CA ALA A 308 0.83 1.66 -0.76
C ALA A 308 2.17 2.37 -0.59
N SER A 309 2.70 2.32 0.62
CA SER A 309 4.10 2.67 0.91
C SER A 309 4.76 1.56 1.73
N SER A 310 6.08 1.51 1.75
CA SER A 310 6.81 0.70 2.73
C SER A 310 7.07 1.46 4.04
N GLY A 311 6.34 2.55 4.29
CA GLY A 311 6.51 3.42 5.44
C GLY A 311 7.74 4.32 5.37
N PRO A 312 8.13 4.95 6.49
CA PRO A 312 9.22 5.91 6.55
C PRO A 312 10.59 5.25 6.29
N CYS A 313 11.53 6.06 5.78
CA CYS A 313 12.90 5.63 5.50
C CYS A 313 13.69 5.43 6.80
N ARG A 314 13.82 4.19 7.25
CA ARG A 314 14.39 3.81 8.56
C ARG A 314 15.60 2.89 8.48
N GLY A 315 16.28 2.86 7.33
CA GLY A 315 17.54 2.14 7.20
C GLY A 315 17.42 0.63 7.00
N ILE A 316 16.28 0.15 6.53
CA ILE A 316 16.10 -1.27 6.18
C ILE A 316 16.27 -1.42 4.67
N ALA A 317 17.38 -2.02 4.23
CA ALA A 317 17.65 -2.21 2.82
C ALA A 317 16.50 -2.97 2.13
N GLY A 318 15.99 -2.40 1.03
CA GLY A 318 14.79 -2.93 0.34
C GLY A 318 13.45 -2.47 0.91
N GLY A 319 13.43 -1.82 2.09
CA GLY A 319 12.21 -1.45 2.81
C GLY A 319 11.57 -2.63 3.54
N ILE A 320 10.39 -2.40 4.11
CA ILE A 320 9.50 -3.46 4.62
C ILE A 320 8.42 -3.75 3.58
N ASP A 321 7.59 -4.76 3.82
CA ASP A 321 6.47 -5.10 2.94
C ASP A 321 5.55 -3.88 2.70
N PRO A 322 4.92 -3.78 1.52
CA PRO A 322 3.98 -2.70 1.25
C PRO A 322 2.82 -2.64 2.24
N MET A 323 2.52 -1.45 2.69
CA MET A 323 1.40 -1.14 3.59
C MET A 323 0.35 -0.32 2.81
N PRO A 324 -0.66 -0.98 2.22
CA PRO A 324 -1.69 -0.33 1.44
C PRO A 324 -2.58 0.62 2.23
N THR A 325 -2.96 1.72 1.57
CA THR A 325 -4.10 2.56 1.91
C THR A 325 -5.28 2.34 0.99
N PHE A 326 -5.02 1.79 -0.21
CA PHE A 326 -6.05 1.39 -1.15
C PHE A 326 -5.68 0.07 -1.82
N VAL A 327 -6.67 -0.83 -1.94
CA VAL A 327 -6.56 -2.09 -2.68
C VAL A 327 -7.83 -2.35 -3.47
N ARG A 328 -7.69 -3.04 -4.61
CA ARG A 328 -8.81 -3.52 -5.44
C ARG A 328 -8.44 -4.85 -6.06
N ASP A 329 -9.38 -5.81 -6.02
CA ASP A 329 -9.22 -7.07 -6.72
C ASP A 329 -9.24 -6.85 -8.23
N VAL A 330 -8.40 -7.57 -8.97
CA VAL A 330 -8.27 -7.47 -10.43
C VAL A 330 -8.66 -8.78 -11.07
N ILE A 331 -9.52 -8.70 -12.07
CA ILE A 331 -9.93 -9.82 -12.92
C ILE A 331 -9.35 -9.57 -14.30
N MET A 332 -8.34 -10.35 -14.67
CA MET A 332 -7.74 -10.29 -15.99
C MET A 332 -8.69 -10.95 -17.03
N PRO A 333 -8.66 -10.47 -18.30
CA PRO A 333 -9.37 -11.14 -19.38
C PRO A 333 -8.85 -12.58 -19.53
N SER A 334 -9.76 -13.51 -19.84
CA SER A 334 -9.36 -14.89 -20.15
C SER A 334 -8.49 -14.86 -21.42
N VAL A 335 -7.31 -15.43 -21.35
CA VAL A 335 -6.49 -15.69 -22.55
C VAL A 335 -7.27 -16.66 -23.44
N GLN A 336 -7.71 -16.21 -24.60
CA GLN A 336 -8.40 -17.05 -25.59
C GLN A 336 -7.39 -17.83 -26.43
#